data_8c0bbdfe87f4b5fdb2d92492f678e3aa
#
_entry.id   8c0bbdfe87f4b5fdb2d92492f678e3aa
#
_cell.length_a   1.000
_cell.length_b   1.000
_cell.length_c   1.000
_cell.angle_alpha   90.00
_cell.angle_beta   90.00
_cell.angle_gamma   90.00
#
_symmetry.space_group_name_H-M   'P 1'
#
loop_
_entity.id
_entity.type
_entity.pdbx_description
1 polymer ?
#
loop_
_entity_poly.entity_id
_entity_poly.type
_entity_poly.pdbx_seq_one_letter_code
_entity_poly.pdbx_strand_id
1 'polypeptide(L)'
;MKAFSKLALLAALGLGFGATAQAAILNVANGITTADCEVLGDDVRPSLSKNVVLAYSCNKDQNLVKVASCHQFGSRKIETVTCAQTGVDPDNNNAPTWNNESCKSTSDTFKTGNFGKAYIGSSSGGSVAAADLASACDEAGAPLNAHVE
;
A
#
# COMPACT_ATOMS: atom_id res chain seq x y z
N MET A 1 23.79 38.62 -49.44
CA MET A 1 23.98 37.18 -49.12
C MET A 1 24.17 37.08 -47.60
N LYS A 2 23.14 36.73 -46.88
CA LYS A 2 23.15 36.62 -45.40
C LYS A 2 22.74 35.20 -45.03
N ALA A 3 23.68 34.44 -44.51
CA ALA A 3 23.49 33.09 -44.02
C ALA A 3 22.85 33.15 -42.65
N PHE A 4 21.64 32.58 -42.47
CA PHE A 4 20.98 32.39 -41.18
C PHE A 4 21.42 31.04 -40.61
N SER A 5 22.20 31.10 -39.55
CA SER A 5 22.52 29.95 -38.70
C SER A 5 21.31 29.52 -37.91
N LYS A 6 20.82 28.31 -38.13
CA LYS A 6 19.72 27.70 -37.33
C LYS A 6 20.34 27.05 -36.10
N LEU A 7 20.16 27.68 -34.97
CA LEU A 7 20.46 27.12 -33.66
C LEU A 7 19.38 26.10 -33.30
N ALA A 8 19.73 24.82 -33.34
CA ALA A 8 18.86 23.74 -32.85
C ALA A 8 18.96 23.63 -31.32
N LEU A 9 17.90 24.00 -30.67
CA LEU A 9 17.76 23.87 -29.21
C LEU A 9 17.32 22.40 -28.91
N LEU A 10 18.26 21.55 -28.48
CA LEU A 10 17.96 20.23 -27.97
C LEU A 10 17.40 20.36 -26.53
N ALA A 11 16.08 20.27 -26.40
CA ALA A 11 15.43 20.09 -25.11
C ALA A 11 15.61 18.63 -24.67
N ALA A 12 16.53 18.38 -23.74
CA ALA A 12 16.66 17.10 -23.06
C ALA A 12 15.47 16.95 -22.10
N LEU A 13 14.44 16.19 -22.50
CA LEU A 13 13.40 15.71 -21.58
C LEU A 13 14.06 14.68 -20.65
N GLY A 14 14.37 15.12 -19.44
CA GLY A 14 14.73 14.23 -18.33
C GLY A 14 13.50 13.38 -17.96
N LEU A 15 13.46 12.14 -18.43
CA LEU A 15 12.54 11.12 -17.92
C LEU A 15 13.00 10.79 -16.50
N GLY A 16 12.38 11.44 -15.52
CA GLY A 16 12.49 11.04 -14.12
C GLY A 16 11.86 9.66 -13.95
N PHE A 17 12.69 8.62 -13.85
CA PHE A 17 12.22 7.32 -13.38
C PHE A 17 11.91 7.47 -11.88
N GLY A 18 10.66 7.79 -11.57
CA GLY A 18 10.14 7.64 -10.21
C GLY A 18 10.20 6.15 -9.87
N ALA A 19 11.00 5.78 -8.87
CA ALA A 19 10.98 4.44 -8.31
C ALA A 19 9.62 4.24 -7.63
N THR A 20 8.70 3.56 -8.31
CA THR A 20 7.42 3.19 -7.73
C THR A 20 7.67 2.03 -6.76
N ALA A 21 7.27 2.19 -5.50
CA ALA A 21 7.22 1.08 -4.56
C ALA A 21 6.28 0.01 -5.13
N GLN A 22 6.78 -1.20 -5.37
CA GLN A 22 5.97 -2.31 -5.85
C GLN A 22 5.60 -3.22 -4.69
N ALA A 23 4.31 -3.50 -4.57
CA ALA A 23 3.83 -4.53 -3.65
C ALA A 23 4.23 -5.91 -4.16
N ALA A 24 4.78 -6.74 -3.30
CA ALA A 24 5.13 -8.11 -3.60
C ALA A 24 4.54 -9.07 -2.56
N ILE A 25 4.06 -10.22 -3.01
CA ILE A 25 3.61 -11.29 -2.12
C ILE A 25 4.82 -12.10 -1.66
N LEU A 26 4.90 -12.32 -0.36
CA LEU A 26 5.99 -13.09 0.21
C LEU A 26 5.91 -14.55 -0.22
N ASN A 27 6.94 -15.01 -0.92
CA ASN A 27 7.18 -16.45 -1.06
C ASN A 27 7.86 -16.96 0.22
N VAL A 28 7.12 -17.72 1.03
CA VAL A 28 7.59 -18.22 2.34
C VAL A 28 8.89 -19.04 2.23
N ALA A 29 9.12 -19.69 1.09
CA ALA A 29 10.33 -20.50 0.88
C ALA A 29 11.59 -19.64 0.75
N ASN A 30 11.51 -18.46 0.15
CA ASN A 30 12.66 -17.61 -0.17
C ASN A 30 12.85 -16.46 0.84
N GLY A 31 11.78 -16.06 1.53
CA GLY A 31 11.81 -14.87 2.38
C GLY A 31 11.84 -13.56 1.56
N ILE A 32 12.30 -12.49 2.18
CA ILE A 32 12.58 -11.19 1.56
C ILE A 32 14.10 -11.02 1.61
N THR A 33 14.72 -10.96 0.44
CA THR A 33 16.18 -10.80 0.37
C THR A 33 16.56 -9.32 0.33
N THR A 34 17.80 -9.01 0.66
CA THR A 34 18.36 -7.66 0.49
C THR A 34 18.39 -7.21 -0.96
N ALA A 35 18.37 -8.14 -1.91
CA ALA A 35 18.24 -7.83 -3.34
C ALA A 35 16.80 -7.42 -3.74
N ASP A 36 15.79 -8.01 -3.08
CA ASP A 36 14.38 -7.67 -3.30
C ASP A 36 14.00 -6.37 -2.58
N CYS A 37 14.68 -6.07 -1.48
CA CYS A 37 14.40 -4.94 -0.61
C CYS A 37 15.72 -4.33 -0.08
N GLU A 38 16.27 -3.39 -0.81
CA GLU A 38 17.56 -2.74 -0.48
C GLU A 38 17.55 -1.95 0.85
N VAL A 39 16.38 -1.76 1.45
CA VAL A 39 16.20 -1.11 2.76
C VAL A 39 16.56 -2.06 3.91
N LEU A 40 16.56 -3.37 3.66
CA LEU A 40 16.91 -4.37 4.67
C LEU A 40 18.43 -4.48 4.83
N GLY A 41 18.89 -4.57 6.07
CA GLY A 41 20.31 -4.86 6.38
C GLY A 41 20.69 -6.33 6.17
N ASP A 42 19.73 -7.24 6.33
CA ASP A 42 19.87 -8.68 6.18
C ASP A 42 18.62 -9.31 5.57
N ASP A 43 18.75 -10.52 5.03
CA ASP A 43 17.63 -11.29 4.53
C ASP A 43 16.67 -11.67 5.66
N VAL A 44 15.37 -11.48 5.44
CA VAL A 44 14.32 -11.74 6.42
C VAL A 44 13.47 -12.94 5.98
N ARG A 45 13.29 -13.91 6.87
CA ARG A 45 12.44 -15.08 6.63
C ARG A 45 11.35 -15.18 7.69
N PRO A 46 10.21 -14.52 7.49
CA PRO A 46 9.09 -14.61 8.41
C PRO A 46 8.52 -16.04 8.43
N SER A 47 8.28 -16.57 9.64
CA SER A 47 7.51 -17.81 9.80
C SER A 47 6.03 -17.46 9.78
N LEU A 48 5.33 -17.87 8.73
CA LEU A 48 3.88 -17.67 8.61
C LEU A 48 3.13 -18.90 9.11
N SER A 49 2.06 -18.69 9.86
CA SER A 49 1.12 -19.74 10.20
C SER A 49 0.38 -20.21 8.93
N LYS A 50 -0.15 -21.45 8.99
CA LYS A 50 -0.94 -21.99 7.88
C LYS A 50 -2.07 -21.03 7.50
N ASN A 51 -2.29 -20.84 6.21
CA ASN A 51 -3.32 -19.96 5.63
C ASN A 51 -3.12 -18.45 5.93
N VAL A 52 -1.96 -18.04 6.41
CA VAL A 52 -1.58 -16.62 6.47
C VAL A 52 -0.86 -16.25 5.19
N VAL A 53 -1.32 -15.17 4.56
CA VAL A 53 -0.68 -14.55 3.40
C VAL A 53 -0.06 -13.23 3.87
N LEU A 54 1.11 -12.91 3.36
CA LEU A 54 1.82 -11.68 3.66
C LEU A 54 2.25 -11.00 2.35
N ALA A 55 1.95 -9.71 2.24
CA ALA A 55 2.49 -8.83 1.22
C ALA A 55 3.45 -7.83 1.86
N TYR A 56 4.42 -7.37 1.10
CA TYR A 56 5.33 -6.31 1.52
C TYR A 56 5.60 -5.34 0.38
N SER A 57 6.02 -4.15 0.72
CA SER A 57 6.63 -3.21 -0.21
C SER A 57 7.85 -2.55 0.41
N CYS A 58 8.79 -2.16 -0.45
CA CYS A 58 10.02 -1.49 -0.07
C CYS A 58 10.13 -0.19 -0.87
N ASN A 59 10.27 0.91 -0.15
CA ASN A 59 10.54 2.21 -0.73
C ASN A 59 11.91 2.68 -0.28
N LYS A 60 12.89 2.63 -1.19
CA LYS A 60 14.28 3.01 -0.92
C LYS A 60 14.41 4.50 -0.63
N ASP A 61 13.67 5.34 -1.38
CA ASP A 61 13.79 6.80 -1.27
C ASP A 61 13.28 7.30 0.08
N GLN A 62 12.28 6.60 0.65
CA GLN A 62 11.71 6.90 1.95
C GLN A 62 12.33 6.07 3.08
N ASN A 63 13.25 5.16 2.79
CA ASN A 63 13.79 4.18 3.73
C ASN A 63 12.69 3.45 4.50
N LEU A 64 11.68 2.98 3.78
CA LEU A 64 10.42 2.47 4.32
C LEU A 64 10.14 1.05 3.84
N VAL A 65 9.81 0.18 4.78
CA VAL A 65 9.22 -1.14 4.52
C VAL A 65 7.81 -1.15 5.10
N LYS A 66 6.83 -1.50 4.29
CA LYS A 66 5.47 -1.79 4.74
C LYS A 66 5.20 -3.28 4.60
N VAL A 67 4.45 -3.82 5.52
CA VAL A 67 3.98 -5.21 5.49
C VAL A 67 2.48 -5.25 5.77
N ALA A 68 1.78 -6.13 5.09
CA ALA A 68 0.37 -6.42 5.37
C ALA A 68 0.16 -7.93 5.37
N SER A 69 -0.65 -8.43 6.28
CA SER A 69 -0.98 -9.86 6.35
C SER A 69 -2.46 -10.07 6.56
N CYS A 70 -2.98 -11.16 6.02
CA CYS A 70 -4.34 -11.62 6.28
C CYS A 70 -4.37 -13.13 6.45
N HIS A 71 -5.45 -13.64 7.04
CA HIS A 71 -5.69 -15.07 7.18
C HIS A 71 -6.86 -15.47 6.28
N GLN A 72 -6.67 -16.47 5.41
CA GLN A 72 -7.68 -16.92 4.44
C GLN A 72 -9.03 -17.32 5.08
N PHE A 73 -9.00 -17.79 6.31
CA PHE A 73 -10.17 -18.14 7.12
C PHE A 73 -10.38 -17.20 8.31
N GLY A 74 -9.92 -15.96 8.20
CA GLY A 74 -10.09 -14.93 9.23
C GLY A 74 -11.56 -14.59 9.47
N SER A 75 -11.82 -13.91 10.60
CA SER A 75 -13.18 -13.48 10.94
C SER A 75 -13.76 -12.58 9.85
N ARG A 76 -14.96 -12.91 9.40
CA ARG A 76 -15.71 -12.19 8.36
C ARG A 76 -17.00 -11.60 8.91
N LYS A 77 -16.97 -11.15 10.18
CA LYS A 77 -18.13 -10.51 10.80
C LYS A 77 -18.33 -9.13 10.18
N ILE A 78 -19.54 -8.85 9.72
CA ILE A 78 -19.95 -7.52 9.30
C ILE A 78 -20.12 -6.65 10.54
N GLU A 79 -19.48 -5.49 10.55
CA GLU A 79 -19.59 -4.49 11.60
C GLU A 79 -20.17 -3.20 11.02
N THR A 80 -20.88 -2.44 11.84
CA THR A 80 -21.31 -1.08 11.51
C THR A 80 -20.28 -0.11 12.07
N VAL A 81 -19.64 0.65 11.21
CA VAL A 81 -18.58 1.60 11.57
C VAL A 81 -19.06 3.02 11.33
N THR A 82 -18.77 3.93 12.26
CA THR A 82 -19.06 5.35 12.12
C THR A 82 -18.06 5.98 11.15
N CYS A 83 -18.58 6.85 10.29
CA CYS A 83 -17.76 7.61 9.36
C CYS A 83 -16.84 8.58 10.10
N ALA A 84 -15.58 8.61 9.71
CA ALA A 84 -14.57 9.52 10.25
C ALA A 84 -13.80 10.18 9.10
N GLN A 85 -13.56 11.48 9.22
CA GLN A 85 -12.71 12.19 8.29
C GLN A 85 -11.26 11.74 8.50
N THR A 86 -10.58 11.34 7.43
CA THR A 86 -9.20 10.88 7.43
C THR A 86 -8.21 11.93 6.97
N GLY A 87 -8.71 12.99 6.31
CA GLY A 87 -7.89 14.08 5.79
C GLY A 87 -8.68 15.00 4.86
N VAL A 88 -7.95 15.66 3.97
CA VAL A 88 -8.49 16.47 2.87
C VAL A 88 -7.73 16.15 1.59
N ASP A 89 -8.42 16.25 0.47
CA ASP A 89 -7.85 16.07 -0.87
C ASP A 89 -7.42 17.45 -1.40
N PRO A 90 -6.11 17.75 -1.50
CA PRO A 90 -5.62 19.04 -1.95
C PRO A 90 -5.91 19.29 -3.44
N ASP A 91 -6.04 18.25 -4.23
CA ASP A 91 -6.28 18.31 -5.67
C ASP A 91 -7.77 18.52 -5.99
N ASN A 92 -8.65 18.30 -5.01
CA ASN A 92 -10.10 18.46 -5.12
C ASN A 92 -10.62 19.54 -4.15
N ASN A 93 -10.09 20.76 -4.27
CA ASN A 93 -10.54 21.92 -3.51
C ASN A 93 -10.59 21.70 -1.98
N ASN A 94 -9.64 20.93 -1.43
CA ASN A 94 -9.58 20.50 -0.04
C ASN A 94 -10.85 19.76 0.44
N ALA A 95 -11.50 19.01 -0.45
CA ALA A 95 -12.64 18.19 -0.08
C ALA A 95 -12.25 17.19 1.03
N PRO A 96 -13.13 16.95 2.01
CA PRO A 96 -12.85 15.98 3.07
C PRO A 96 -12.70 14.57 2.50
N THR A 97 -11.66 13.85 2.93
CA THR A 97 -11.51 12.43 2.69
C THR A 97 -12.03 11.64 3.89
N TRP A 98 -12.61 10.49 3.63
CA TRP A 98 -13.31 9.69 4.63
C TRP A 98 -12.72 8.27 4.73
N ASN A 99 -12.96 7.61 5.85
CA ASN A 99 -12.60 6.21 6.06
C ASN A 99 -13.40 5.21 5.19
N ASN A 100 -14.43 5.67 4.47
CA ASN A 100 -15.17 4.91 3.47
C ASN A 100 -15.81 5.86 2.45
N GLU A 101 -15.90 5.44 1.18
CA GLU A 101 -16.45 6.25 0.07
C GLU A 101 -17.95 6.59 0.23
N SER A 102 -18.70 5.78 0.98
CA SER A 102 -20.11 6.06 1.26
C SER A 102 -20.34 7.16 2.28
N CYS A 103 -19.29 7.59 2.98
CA CYS A 103 -19.33 8.59 4.03
C CYS A 103 -19.38 10.01 3.46
N LYS A 104 -20.27 10.84 4.02
CA LYS A 104 -20.40 12.26 3.69
C LYS A 104 -20.36 13.14 4.95
N SER A 105 -20.59 12.56 6.12
CA SER A 105 -20.59 13.25 7.41
C SER A 105 -20.14 12.31 8.53
N THR A 106 -19.74 12.87 9.66
CA THR A 106 -19.36 12.11 10.85
C THR A 106 -20.55 11.43 11.56
N SER A 107 -21.80 11.76 11.17
CA SER A 107 -23.00 11.08 11.64
C SER A 107 -23.39 9.86 10.83
N ASP A 108 -22.78 9.67 9.66
CA ASP A 108 -23.06 8.54 8.80
C ASP A 108 -22.39 7.26 9.34
N THR A 109 -22.90 6.13 8.92
CA THR A 109 -22.32 4.82 9.22
C THR A 109 -22.28 3.98 7.95
N PHE A 110 -21.31 3.07 7.86
CA PHE A 110 -21.24 2.07 6.81
C PHE A 110 -21.06 0.68 7.41
N LYS A 111 -21.38 -0.33 6.63
CA LYS A 111 -21.12 -1.73 7.00
C LYS A 111 -19.81 -2.18 6.38
N THR A 112 -18.95 -2.78 7.20
CA THR A 112 -17.72 -3.40 6.71
C THR A 112 -18.07 -4.57 5.78
N GLY A 113 -17.18 -4.85 4.82
CA GLY A 113 -17.27 -6.09 4.05
C GLY A 113 -17.07 -7.32 4.95
N ASN A 114 -17.60 -8.45 4.51
CA ASN A 114 -17.41 -9.73 5.20
C ASN A 114 -16.15 -10.48 4.73
N PHE A 115 -15.12 -9.75 4.31
CA PHE A 115 -13.89 -10.32 3.74
C PHE A 115 -12.78 -10.57 4.75
N GLY A 116 -12.95 -10.11 5.97
CA GLY A 116 -11.95 -10.21 7.03
C GLY A 116 -11.10 -8.95 7.14
N LYS A 117 -10.01 -9.06 7.91
CA LYS A 117 -9.11 -7.93 8.19
C LYS A 117 -7.68 -8.23 7.72
N ALA A 118 -7.02 -7.19 7.24
CA ALA A 118 -5.57 -7.15 7.13
C ALA A 118 -4.97 -6.58 8.41
N TYR A 119 -3.75 -7.01 8.73
CA TYR A 119 -2.91 -6.42 9.77
C TYR A 119 -1.70 -5.79 9.09
N ILE A 120 -1.52 -4.50 9.31
CA ILE A 120 -0.57 -3.66 8.59
C ILE A 120 0.49 -3.15 9.56
N GLY A 121 1.75 -3.29 9.20
CA GLY A 121 2.89 -2.73 9.92
C GLY A 121 3.79 -1.92 8.98
N SER A 122 4.56 -1.00 9.56
CA SER A 122 5.50 -0.16 8.84
C SER A 122 6.78 0.01 9.65
N SER A 123 7.93 0.06 8.97
CA SER A 123 9.22 0.32 9.63
C SER A 123 9.34 1.74 10.18
N SER A 124 8.51 2.68 9.74
CA SER A 124 8.47 4.05 10.27
C SER A 124 7.66 4.20 11.55
N GLY A 125 6.89 3.18 11.94
CA GLY A 125 6.07 3.20 13.16
C GLY A 125 6.06 1.85 13.85
N GLY A 126 6.06 1.81 15.17
CA GLY A 126 6.13 0.59 15.98
C GLY A 126 4.79 -0.09 16.23
N SER A 127 3.71 0.29 15.55
CA SER A 127 2.36 -0.26 15.78
C SER A 127 1.86 -1.08 14.60
N VAL A 128 1.03 -2.08 14.90
CA VAL A 128 0.28 -2.83 13.89
C VAL A 128 -1.16 -2.36 13.90
N ALA A 129 -1.67 -1.93 12.75
CA ALA A 129 -3.05 -1.51 12.56
C ALA A 129 -3.86 -2.60 11.87
N ALA A 130 -5.16 -2.66 12.17
CA ALA A 130 -6.10 -3.52 11.44
C ALA A 130 -6.89 -2.68 10.43
N ALA A 131 -7.05 -3.20 9.21
CA ALA A 131 -7.86 -2.60 8.16
C ALA A 131 -8.81 -3.64 7.57
N ASP A 132 -9.95 -3.21 7.05
CA ASP A 132 -10.89 -4.10 6.38
C ASP A 132 -10.39 -4.44 4.97
N LEU A 133 -10.54 -5.71 4.59
CA LEU A 133 -10.22 -6.16 3.24
C LEU A 133 -11.35 -5.78 2.28
N ALA A 134 -11.00 -5.35 1.07
CA ALA A 134 -11.94 -5.08 -0.01
C ALA A 134 -12.45 -6.36 -0.70
N SER A 135 -11.70 -7.46 -0.59
CA SER A 135 -12.06 -8.79 -1.10
C SER A 135 -11.51 -9.88 -0.17
N ALA A 136 -11.90 -11.12 -0.39
CA ALA A 136 -11.44 -12.23 0.44
C ALA A 136 -9.92 -12.41 0.36
N CYS A 137 -9.30 -12.68 1.52
CA CYS A 137 -7.89 -13.06 1.58
C CYS A 137 -7.69 -14.37 0.80
N ASP A 138 -6.86 -14.35 -0.21
CA ASP A 138 -6.52 -15.48 -1.07
C ASP A 138 -4.99 -15.69 -1.12
N GLU A 139 -4.56 -16.78 -1.74
CA GLU A 139 -3.13 -17.10 -1.87
C GLU A 139 -2.37 -16.09 -2.76
N ALA A 140 -3.07 -15.44 -3.68
CA ALA A 140 -2.48 -14.41 -4.53
C ALA A 140 -2.25 -13.08 -3.78
N GLY A 141 -2.85 -12.92 -2.58
CA GLY A 141 -2.68 -11.75 -1.72
C GLY A 141 -3.14 -10.44 -2.33
N ALA A 142 -3.90 -10.48 -3.42
CA ALA A 142 -4.35 -9.30 -4.15
C ALA A 142 -4.98 -8.22 -3.25
N PRO A 143 -5.84 -8.58 -2.25
CA PRO A 143 -6.43 -7.58 -1.36
C PRO A 143 -5.43 -6.91 -0.41
N LEU A 144 -4.19 -7.40 -0.31
CA LEU A 144 -3.15 -6.80 0.54
C LEU A 144 -2.36 -5.70 -0.17
N ASN A 145 -2.33 -5.69 -1.51
CA ASN A 145 -1.54 -4.72 -2.27
C ASN A 145 -1.93 -3.27 -1.95
N ALA A 146 -3.21 -2.97 -1.86
CA ALA A 146 -3.72 -1.64 -1.51
C ALA A 146 -3.29 -1.16 -0.09
N HIS A 147 -2.78 -2.05 0.76
CA HIS A 147 -2.35 -1.73 2.12
C HIS A 147 -0.84 -1.54 2.25
N VAL A 148 -0.07 -1.89 1.23
CA VAL A 148 1.40 -1.77 1.23
C VAL A 148 1.94 -0.79 0.17
N GLU A 149 1.12 -0.34 -0.76
CA GLU A 149 1.43 0.72 -1.74
C GLU A 149 1.57 2.14 -1.16
#